data_f29cfa4e5e9cc8683750b411df576fe9
#
_entry.id   f29cfa4e5e9cc8683750b411df576fe9
#
_cell.length_a   1.000
_cell.length_b   1.000
_cell.length_c   1.000
_cell.angle_alpha   90.00
_cell.angle_beta   90.00
_cell.angle_gamma   90.00
#
_symmetry.space_group_name_H-M   'P 1'
#
loop_
_entity.id
_entity.type
_entity.pdbx_description
1 polymer ?
#
loop_
_entity_poly.entity_id
_entity_poly.type
_entity_poly.pdbx_seq_one_letter_code
_entity_poly.pdbx_strand_id
1 'polypeptide(L)'
;MCIRDRNSIDDLDFYTVKDFTIKINSLFELSESLYKEMLQAGVAKECARDILPLSTPTKLYMNGTLRSWIHYIDLRTANGTQQEHKQVAQGAKHVFQEQFPLISKAVWSH
;
A
#
# COMPACT_ATOMS: atom_id res chain seq x y z
N MET A 1 -7.01 2.14 5.25
CA MET A 1 -6.79 3.46 5.88
C MET A 1 -5.42 3.47 6.54
N CYS A 2 -4.69 4.57 6.42
CA CYS A 2 -3.38 4.68 7.05
C CYS A 2 -3.48 4.59 8.56
N ILE A 3 -2.66 3.73 9.14
CA ILE A 3 -2.66 3.51 10.59
C ILE A 3 -1.88 4.63 11.26
N ARG A 4 -0.77 5.03 10.63
CA ARG A 4 0.14 5.99 11.24
C ARG A 4 1.07 6.60 10.20
N ASP A 5 1.25 7.91 10.25
CA ASP A 5 2.29 8.63 9.54
C ASP A 5 2.94 9.66 10.48
N ARG A 6 3.70 10.61 9.92
CA ARG A 6 4.48 11.56 10.74
C ARG A 6 3.65 12.41 11.70
N ASN A 7 2.43 12.75 11.31
CA ASN A 7 1.60 13.71 12.02
C ASN A 7 0.23 13.14 12.39
N SER A 8 -0.02 11.85 12.15
CA SER A 8 -1.34 11.28 12.45
C SER A 8 -1.42 10.79 13.89
N ILE A 9 -2.64 10.80 14.39
CA ILE A 9 -3.00 10.23 15.69
C ILE A 9 -3.35 8.76 15.47
N ASP A 10 -2.83 7.88 16.30
CA ASP A 10 -3.05 6.44 16.14
C ASP A 10 -4.05 5.85 17.16
N ASP A 11 -4.70 6.69 17.95
CA ASP A 11 -5.65 6.28 18.98
C ASP A 11 -7.03 6.92 18.80
N LEU A 12 -7.54 6.89 17.56
CA LEU A 12 -8.88 7.39 17.30
C LEU A 12 -9.94 6.56 18.04
N ASP A 13 -11.00 7.26 18.49
CA ASP A 13 -12.14 6.65 19.13
C ASP A 13 -12.80 5.60 18.21
N PHE A 14 -13.28 4.50 18.80
CA PHE A 14 -13.92 3.40 18.07
C PHE A 14 -15.09 3.88 17.21
N TYR A 15 -15.93 4.76 17.73
CA TYR A 15 -17.09 5.27 16.99
C TYR A 15 -16.68 6.17 15.83
N THR A 16 -15.62 6.95 15.99
CA THR A 16 -15.07 7.78 14.93
C THR A 16 -14.49 6.93 13.81
N VAL A 17 -13.72 5.91 14.13
CA VAL A 17 -13.17 4.96 13.15
C VAL A 17 -14.28 4.25 12.40
N LYS A 18 -15.30 3.78 13.11
CA LYS A 18 -16.45 3.10 12.50
C LYS A 18 -17.20 4.02 11.54
N ASP A 19 -17.46 5.27 11.94
CA ASP A 19 -18.14 6.25 11.12
C ASP A 19 -17.37 6.54 9.83
N PHE A 20 -16.07 6.78 9.93
CA PHE A 20 -15.22 7.00 8.75
C PHE A 20 -15.14 5.77 7.87
N THR A 21 -15.12 4.57 8.44
CA THR A 21 -15.09 3.32 7.65
C THR A 21 -16.36 3.20 6.80
N ILE A 22 -17.52 3.50 7.37
CA ILE A 22 -18.79 3.47 6.65
C ILE A 22 -18.80 4.49 5.52
N LYS A 23 -18.36 5.72 5.79
CA LYS A 23 -18.31 6.80 4.80
C LYS A 23 -17.32 6.49 3.67
N ILE A 24 -16.17 5.92 4.00
CA ILE A 24 -15.14 5.53 3.01
C ILE A 24 -15.70 4.41 2.11
N ASN A 25 -16.36 3.41 2.68
CA ASN A 25 -16.97 2.33 1.92
C ASN A 25 -18.04 2.85 0.95
N SER A 26 -18.86 3.81 1.39
CA SER A 26 -19.87 4.44 0.55
C SER A 26 -19.22 5.19 -0.62
N LEU A 27 -18.13 5.90 -0.37
CA LEU A 27 -17.37 6.60 -1.39
C LEU A 27 -16.80 5.62 -2.42
N PHE A 28 -16.22 4.51 -1.98
CA PHE A 28 -15.69 3.49 -2.89
C PHE A 28 -16.78 2.88 -3.76
N GLU A 29 -17.94 2.56 -3.18
CA GLU A 29 -19.08 2.01 -3.94
C GLU A 29 -19.56 2.98 -5.01
N LEU A 30 -19.70 4.25 -4.66
CA LEU A 30 -20.12 5.28 -5.61
C LEU A 30 -19.09 5.46 -6.72
N SER A 31 -17.81 5.50 -6.38
CA SER A 31 -16.71 5.62 -7.34
C SER A 31 -16.68 4.45 -8.31
N GLU A 32 -16.83 3.23 -7.80
CA GLU A 32 -16.84 2.01 -8.61
C GLU A 32 -18.02 2.00 -9.59
N SER A 33 -19.20 2.34 -9.11
CA SER A 33 -20.40 2.43 -9.96
C SER A 33 -20.21 3.46 -11.07
N LEU A 34 -19.75 4.64 -10.72
CA LEU A 34 -19.50 5.71 -11.70
C LEU A 34 -18.43 5.33 -12.72
N TYR A 35 -17.35 4.70 -12.25
CA TYR A 35 -16.28 4.21 -13.14
C TYR A 35 -16.83 3.22 -14.17
N LYS A 36 -17.64 2.26 -13.73
CA LYS A 36 -18.26 1.27 -14.63
C LYS A 36 -19.21 1.94 -15.63
N GLU A 37 -20.02 2.87 -15.19
CA GLU A 37 -20.92 3.64 -16.07
C GLU A 37 -20.14 4.41 -17.14
N MET A 38 -19.05 5.06 -16.75
CA MET A 38 -18.19 5.81 -17.68
C MET A 38 -17.58 4.88 -18.74
N LEU A 39 -17.10 3.69 -18.34
CA LEU A 39 -16.58 2.70 -19.29
C LEU A 39 -17.66 2.22 -20.25
N GLN A 40 -18.87 1.95 -19.76
CA GLN A 40 -19.99 1.52 -20.61
C GLN A 40 -20.42 2.59 -21.59
N ALA A 41 -20.29 3.86 -21.22
CA ALA A 41 -20.58 4.98 -22.08
C ALA A 41 -19.49 5.27 -23.12
N GLY A 42 -18.38 4.54 -23.08
CA GLY A 42 -17.28 4.68 -24.03
C GLY A 42 -16.19 5.65 -23.62
N VAL A 43 -16.16 6.07 -22.36
CA VAL A 43 -15.06 6.91 -21.84
C VAL A 43 -13.78 6.09 -21.78
N ALA A 44 -12.66 6.66 -22.21
CA ALA A 44 -11.37 6.00 -22.17
C ALA A 44 -10.96 5.66 -20.72
N LYS A 45 -10.31 4.50 -20.53
CA LYS A 45 -9.89 4.05 -19.20
C LYS A 45 -9.03 5.08 -18.48
N GLU A 46 -8.15 5.75 -19.20
CA GLU A 46 -7.26 6.77 -18.66
C GLU A 46 -8.01 7.95 -18.07
N CYS A 47 -9.17 8.27 -18.65
CA CYS A 47 -10.02 9.36 -18.15
C CYS A 47 -10.96 8.87 -17.05
N ALA A 48 -11.53 7.68 -17.22
CA ALA A 48 -12.46 7.12 -16.25
C ALA A 48 -11.82 6.91 -14.88
N ARG A 49 -10.55 6.49 -14.83
CA ARG A 49 -9.84 6.24 -13.58
C ARG A 49 -9.55 7.50 -12.76
N ASP A 50 -9.68 8.68 -13.35
CA ASP A 50 -9.43 9.94 -12.64
C ASP A 50 -10.41 10.19 -11.49
N ILE A 51 -11.56 9.54 -11.52
CA ILE A 51 -12.57 9.68 -10.45
C ILE A 51 -12.34 8.70 -9.29
N LEU A 52 -11.39 7.77 -9.42
CA LEU A 52 -11.13 6.78 -8.38
C LEU A 52 -10.37 7.42 -7.22
N PRO A 53 -10.71 7.06 -5.96
CA PRO A 53 -9.96 7.53 -4.81
C PRO A 53 -8.49 7.13 -4.86
N LEU A 54 -7.63 7.96 -4.28
CA LEU A 54 -6.19 7.71 -4.22
C LEU A 54 -5.85 6.38 -3.56
N SER A 55 -6.65 5.95 -2.59
CA SER A 55 -6.47 4.70 -1.84
C SER A 55 -7.08 3.49 -2.52
N THR A 56 -7.49 3.59 -3.80
CA THR A 56 -8.03 2.47 -4.55
C THR A 56 -6.98 1.36 -4.64
N PRO A 57 -7.31 0.13 -4.21
CA PRO A 57 -6.34 -0.97 -4.22
C PRO A 57 -6.02 -1.42 -5.64
N THR A 58 -4.80 -1.86 -5.83
CA THR A 58 -4.34 -2.44 -7.09
C THR A 58 -3.47 -3.65 -6.81
N LYS A 59 -3.20 -4.41 -7.85
CA LYS A 59 -2.27 -5.53 -7.77
C LYS A 59 -1.21 -5.35 -8.84
N LEU A 60 0.05 -5.46 -8.45
CA LEU A 60 1.15 -5.37 -9.39
C LEU A 60 2.20 -6.44 -9.07
N TYR A 61 2.95 -6.83 -10.09
CA TYR A 61 4.06 -7.74 -9.95
C TYR A 61 5.34 -6.98 -10.27
N MET A 62 6.32 -7.11 -9.39
CA MET A 62 7.62 -6.46 -9.57
C MET A 62 8.72 -7.50 -9.59
N ASN A 63 9.69 -7.31 -10.48
CA ASN A 63 10.89 -8.13 -10.46
C ASN A 63 12.12 -7.21 -10.44
N GLY A 64 13.22 -7.71 -9.90
CA GLY A 64 14.45 -6.95 -9.80
C GLY A 64 15.59 -7.85 -9.35
N THR A 65 16.81 -7.31 -9.41
CA THR A 65 17.98 -8.00 -8.91
C THR A 65 17.94 -8.11 -7.39
N LEU A 66 18.70 -9.06 -6.84
CA LEU A 66 18.82 -9.17 -5.38
C LEU A 66 19.36 -7.87 -4.77
N ARG A 67 20.30 -7.22 -5.43
CA ARG A 67 20.84 -5.95 -4.99
C ARG A 67 19.75 -4.85 -4.91
N SER A 68 18.89 -4.79 -5.92
CA SER A 68 17.78 -3.84 -5.94
C SER A 68 16.79 -4.11 -4.81
N TRP A 69 16.48 -5.37 -4.53
CA TRP A 69 15.60 -5.75 -3.43
C TRP A 69 16.19 -5.42 -2.07
N ILE A 70 17.50 -5.64 -1.88
CA ILE A 70 18.21 -5.26 -0.64
C ILE A 70 18.08 -3.75 -0.42
N HIS A 71 18.34 -2.96 -1.46
CA HIS A 71 18.23 -1.50 -1.39
C HIS A 71 16.79 -1.05 -1.05
N TYR A 72 15.80 -1.63 -1.71
CA TYR A 72 14.39 -1.34 -1.43
C TYR A 72 14.02 -1.66 0.02
N ILE A 73 14.40 -2.83 0.50
CA ILE A 73 14.09 -3.26 1.87
C ILE A 73 14.74 -2.31 2.88
N ASP A 74 16.02 -1.99 2.71
CA ASP A 74 16.72 -1.07 3.62
C ASP A 74 16.06 0.31 3.64
N LEU A 75 15.72 0.82 2.46
CA LEU A 75 15.14 2.15 2.33
C LEU A 75 13.75 2.22 2.96
N ARG A 76 12.91 1.21 2.75
CA ARG A 76 11.50 1.24 3.15
C ARG A 76 11.19 0.65 4.52
N THR A 77 12.15 -0.02 5.15
CA THR A 77 12.03 -0.42 6.55
C THR A 77 12.59 0.63 7.50
N ALA A 78 13.20 1.68 6.98
CA ALA A 78 13.76 2.76 7.77
C ALA A 78 12.67 3.60 8.45
N ASN A 79 13.06 4.30 9.51
CA ASN A 79 12.18 5.24 10.20
C ASN A 79 11.76 6.39 9.27
N GLY A 80 10.51 6.84 9.39
CA GLY A 80 9.95 7.88 8.55
C GLY A 80 9.20 7.37 7.34
N THR A 81 9.27 6.08 7.05
CA THR A 81 8.44 5.44 6.02
C THR A 81 7.02 5.28 6.53
N GLN A 82 6.04 5.52 5.67
CA GLN A 82 4.64 5.29 6.00
C GLN A 82 4.44 3.86 6.49
N GLN A 83 3.63 3.69 7.53
CA GLN A 83 3.51 2.40 8.23
C GLN A 83 3.08 1.25 7.32
N GLU A 84 2.12 1.49 6.43
CA GLU A 84 1.64 0.46 5.51
C GLU A 84 2.72 0.02 4.54
N HIS A 85 3.50 0.96 4.01
CA HIS A 85 4.62 0.63 3.11
C HIS A 85 5.72 -0.10 3.86
N LYS A 86 6.01 0.32 5.09
CA LYS A 86 6.99 -0.34 5.95
C LYS A 86 6.62 -1.81 6.21
N GLN A 87 5.34 -2.08 6.46
CA GLN A 87 4.85 -3.45 6.65
C GLN A 87 5.05 -4.32 5.41
N VAL A 88 4.78 -3.77 4.23
CA VAL A 88 5.03 -4.49 2.96
C VAL A 88 6.52 -4.78 2.79
N ALA A 89 7.38 -3.80 3.07
CA ALA A 89 8.83 -3.97 2.97
C ALA A 89 9.36 -5.01 3.97
N GLN A 90 8.82 -5.04 5.18
CA GLN A 90 9.16 -6.05 6.19
C GLN A 90 8.73 -7.45 5.76
N GLY A 91 7.57 -7.57 5.12
CA GLY A 91 7.12 -8.83 4.52
C GLY A 91 8.07 -9.30 3.41
N ALA A 92 8.50 -8.39 2.55
CA ALA A 92 9.50 -8.69 1.51
C ALA A 92 10.83 -9.15 2.12
N LYS A 93 11.26 -8.50 3.20
CA LYS A 93 12.48 -8.89 3.94
C LYS A 93 12.37 -10.31 4.48
N HIS A 94 11.23 -10.66 5.04
CA HIS A 94 11.00 -12.01 5.58
C HIS A 94 11.13 -13.07 4.48
N VAL A 95 10.50 -12.85 3.33
CA VAL A 95 10.61 -13.76 2.18
C VAL A 95 12.05 -13.86 1.70
N PHE A 96 12.76 -12.73 1.63
CA PHE A 96 14.17 -12.69 1.22
C PHE A 96 15.04 -13.51 2.17
N GLN A 97 14.81 -13.39 3.48
CA GLN A 97 15.55 -14.16 4.49
C GLN A 97 15.32 -15.66 4.36
N GLU A 98 14.10 -16.08 4.03
CA GLU A 98 13.78 -17.50 3.82
C GLU A 98 14.45 -18.06 2.57
N GLN A 99 14.44 -17.31 1.46
CA GLN A 99 14.93 -17.77 0.16
C GLN A 99 16.45 -17.63 0.02
N PHE A 100 17.04 -16.66 0.68
CA PHE A 100 18.48 -16.35 0.57
C PHE A 100 19.09 -16.17 1.96
N PRO A 101 19.13 -17.21 2.79
CA PRO A 101 19.57 -17.07 4.19
C PRO A 101 21.01 -16.63 4.33
N LEU A 102 21.92 -17.07 3.45
CA LEU A 102 23.33 -16.69 3.55
C LEU A 102 23.55 -15.22 3.23
N ILE A 103 22.92 -14.73 2.16
CA ILE A 103 23.00 -13.32 1.76
C ILE A 103 22.34 -12.44 2.82
N SER A 104 21.17 -12.83 3.29
CA SER A 104 20.44 -12.12 4.34
C SER A 104 21.28 -11.99 5.61
N LYS A 105 21.92 -13.05 6.02
CA LYS A 105 22.79 -13.07 7.20
C LYS A 105 23.98 -12.12 7.03
N ALA A 106 24.58 -12.08 5.84
CA ALA A 106 25.69 -11.20 5.55
C ALA A 106 25.28 -9.71 5.57
N VAL A 107 24.08 -9.38 5.11
CA VAL A 107 23.61 -8.01 4.99
C VAL A 107 22.99 -7.48 6.28
N TRP A 108 22.21 -8.29 7.00
CA TRP A 108 21.40 -7.85 8.13
C TRP A 108 21.75 -8.47 9.48
N SER A 109 22.81 -9.23 9.58
CA SER A 109 23.21 -9.82 10.85
C SER A 109 24.14 -8.89 11.64
N HIS A 110 23.58 -7.86 12.21
CA HIS A 110 24.33 -6.94 13.04
C HIS A 110 23.93 -7.06 14.50
#